data_566aaf662828d511d17ecb5d9ef6add4
#
_entry.id   566aaf662828d511d17ecb5d9ef6add4
#
_cell.length_a   1.000
_cell.length_b   1.000
_cell.length_c   1.000
_cell.angle_alpha   90.00
_cell.angle_beta   90.00
_cell.angle_gamma   90.00
#
_symmetry.space_group_name_H-M   'P 1'
#
loop_
_entity.id
_entity.type
_entity.pdbx_description
1 polymer ?
#
loop_
_entity_poly.entity_id
_entity_poly.type
_entity_poly.pdbx_seq_one_letter_code
_entity_poly.pdbx_strand_id
1 'polypeptide(L)'
;MNTLAEKLVDAWKKRDLIKINSEELPKSREESHNIQKQFQDVLKKKTVGWKIGLVSKNLQEGAKVNGPMIGKIIDETVLMNPLKVDYSKVPDCILECEFCLKFLEDTKMIPGAEHKTGNYEAYIALELVSTRVHSESKKDLDPINMMNLNIADNGGAGAIVIGDQIKNLDKINLDSIQVEINLNGNVTE
;
A
#
# COMPACT_ATOMS: atom_id res chain seq x y z
N MET A 1 16.17 24.00 2.89
CA MET A 1 14.76 23.52 2.93
C MET A 1 14.77 22.01 2.92
N ASN A 2 13.90 21.37 3.71
CA ASN A 2 13.79 19.92 3.70
C ASN A 2 13.18 19.45 2.37
N THR A 3 13.70 18.35 1.82
CA THR A 3 13.14 17.70 0.64
C THR A 3 11.75 17.15 0.94
N LEU A 4 10.95 16.86 -0.10
CA LEU A 4 9.63 16.22 0.10
C LEU A 4 9.76 14.88 0.82
N ALA A 5 10.80 14.09 0.50
CA ALA A 5 11.07 12.82 1.19
C ALA A 5 11.29 13.00 2.70
N GLU A 6 12.09 14.01 3.09
CA GLU A 6 12.32 14.31 4.51
C GLU A 6 11.05 14.77 5.23
N LYS A 7 10.23 15.60 4.58
CA LYS A 7 8.93 16.04 5.11
C LYS A 7 7.99 14.86 5.33
N LEU A 8 7.91 13.94 4.35
CA LEU A 8 7.08 12.73 4.45
C LEU A 8 7.57 11.79 5.56
N VAL A 9 8.89 11.65 5.74
CA VAL A 9 9.47 10.86 6.86
C VAL A 9 9.15 11.49 8.20
N ASP A 10 9.25 12.80 8.32
CA ASP A 10 8.89 13.51 9.55
C ASP A 10 7.41 13.36 9.90
N ALA A 11 6.53 13.46 8.90
CA ALA A 11 5.10 13.21 9.05
C ALA A 11 4.84 11.77 9.51
N TRP A 12 5.50 10.81 8.87
CA TRP A 12 5.40 9.39 9.24
C TRP A 12 5.82 9.13 10.69
N LYS A 13 6.94 9.71 11.13
CA LYS A 13 7.44 9.57 12.52
C LYS A 13 6.51 10.22 13.54
N LYS A 14 5.95 11.37 13.21
CA LYS A 14 5.04 12.14 14.09
C LYS A 14 3.62 11.64 14.07
N ARG A 15 3.26 10.76 13.13
CA ARG A 15 1.88 10.34 12.87
C ARG A 15 0.98 11.54 12.55
N ASP A 16 1.46 12.42 11.71
CA ASP A 16 0.85 13.70 11.36
C ASP A 16 0.70 13.86 9.85
N LEU A 17 -0.05 14.85 9.43
CA LEU A 17 -0.27 15.20 8.03
C LEU A 17 0.46 16.50 7.70
N ILE A 18 1.08 16.56 6.52
CA ILE A 18 1.73 17.76 6.02
C ILE A 18 0.92 18.40 4.88
N LYS A 19 0.99 19.72 4.80
CA LYS A 19 0.59 20.46 3.61
C LYS A 19 1.78 20.62 2.69
N ILE A 20 1.54 20.41 1.40
CA ILE A 20 2.51 20.60 0.33
C ILE A 20 1.96 21.59 -0.69
N ASN A 21 2.83 22.32 -1.35
CA ASN A 21 2.49 23.26 -2.40
C ASN A 21 2.64 22.58 -3.78
N SER A 22 2.04 23.17 -4.81
CA SER A 22 2.11 22.67 -6.19
C SER A 22 3.55 22.52 -6.71
N GLU A 23 4.46 23.39 -6.25
CA GLU A 23 5.89 23.36 -6.64
C GLU A 23 6.65 22.16 -6.07
N GLU A 24 6.13 21.54 -5.01
CA GLU A 24 6.71 20.38 -4.34
C GLU A 24 6.21 19.05 -4.90
N LEU A 25 5.22 19.10 -5.81
CA LEU A 25 4.67 17.89 -6.43
C LEU A 25 5.70 17.24 -7.34
N PRO A 26 5.79 15.89 -7.33
CA PRO A 26 6.60 15.16 -8.30
C PRO A 26 6.08 15.41 -9.72
N LYS A 27 6.97 15.76 -10.64
CA LYS A 27 6.62 16.11 -12.03
C LYS A 27 6.48 14.90 -12.95
N SER A 28 6.91 13.73 -12.48
CA SER A 28 6.83 12.49 -13.24
C SER A 28 6.76 11.28 -12.31
N ARG A 29 6.35 10.15 -12.87
CA ARG A 29 6.37 8.85 -12.16
C ARG A 29 7.79 8.45 -11.74
N GLU A 30 8.79 8.74 -12.56
CA GLU A 30 10.19 8.49 -12.24
C GLU A 30 10.65 9.30 -11.03
N GLU A 31 10.35 10.60 -11.01
CA GLU A 31 10.66 11.47 -9.86
C GLU A 31 9.95 10.98 -8.60
N SER A 32 8.69 10.52 -8.70
CA SER A 32 7.94 9.94 -7.60
C SER A 32 8.62 8.71 -7.01
N HIS A 33 9.12 7.81 -7.84
CA HIS A 33 9.88 6.64 -7.38
C HIS A 33 11.23 7.03 -6.76
N ASN A 34 11.88 8.08 -7.27
CA ASN A 34 13.11 8.61 -6.66
C ASN A 34 12.84 9.19 -5.27
N ILE A 35 11.74 9.93 -5.10
CA ILE A 35 11.31 10.45 -3.78
C ILE A 35 10.94 9.30 -2.84
N GLN A 36 10.22 8.29 -3.33
CA GLN A 36 9.90 7.08 -2.56
C GLN A 36 11.17 6.35 -2.09
N LYS A 37 12.19 6.26 -2.94
CA LYS A 37 13.49 5.70 -2.56
C LYS A 37 14.17 6.55 -1.49
N GLN A 38 14.22 7.87 -1.67
CA GLN A 38 14.78 8.79 -0.68
C GLN A 38 14.03 8.70 0.66
N PHE A 39 12.70 8.58 0.64
CA PHE A 39 11.88 8.33 1.83
C PHE A 39 12.39 7.11 2.61
N GLN A 40 12.65 5.99 1.92
CA GLN A 40 13.18 4.78 2.54
C GLN A 40 14.60 4.97 3.10
N ASP A 41 15.45 5.65 2.33
CA ASP A 41 16.85 5.91 2.71
C ASP A 41 16.92 6.81 3.96
N VAL A 42 16.04 7.81 4.09
CA VAL A 42 15.93 8.69 5.26
C VAL A 42 15.28 7.99 6.45
N LEU A 43 14.23 7.20 6.18
CA LEU A 43 13.48 6.48 7.23
C LEU A 43 14.34 5.42 7.90
N LYS A 44 15.21 4.72 7.16
CA LYS A 44 16.13 3.67 7.64
C LYS A 44 15.46 2.56 8.41
N LYS A 45 14.24 2.20 8.03
CA LYS A 45 13.49 1.08 8.62
C LYS A 45 13.56 -0.14 7.72
N LYS A 46 13.46 -1.32 8.32
CA LYS A 46 13.46 -2.58 7.59
C LYS A 46 12.20 -2.70 6.75
N THR A 47 12.37 -2.92 5.45
CA THR A 47 11.30 -3.31 4.52
C THR A 47 11.16 -4.82 4.52
N VAL A 48 9.93 -5.32 4.63
CA VAL A 48 9.62 -6.75 4.68
C VAL A 48 8.72 -7.23 3.54
N GLY A 49 8.21 -6.30 2.73
CA GLY A 49 7.32 -6.63 1.63
C GLY A 49 6.90 -5.42 0.82
N TRP A 50 5.91 -5.65 -0.02
CA TRP A 50 5.35 -4.68 -0.95
C TRP A 50 3.82 -4.73 -0.91
N LYS A 51 3.18 -3.58 -0.93
CA LYS A 51 1.76 -3.45 -1.28
C LYS A 51 1.66 -3.06 -2.75
N ILE A 52 0.61 -3.52 -3.42
CA ILE A 52 0.38 -3.25 -4.84
C ILE A 52 -1.08 -2.85 -5.01
N GLY A 53 -1.32 -1.59 -5.29
CA GLY A 53 -2.64 -1.07 -5.63
C GLY A 53 -2.83 -0.87 -7.14
N LEU A 54 -4.08 -0.68 -7.56
CA LEU A 54 -4.45 -0.46 -8.98
C LEU A 54 -3.95 -1.59 -9.91
N VAL A 55 -4.11 -2.84 -9.48
CA VAL A 55 -3.58 -4.01 -10.21
C VAL A 55 -4.36 -4.32 -11.49
N SER A 56 -5.67 -4.11 -11.52
CA SER A 56 -6.48 -4.38 -12.70
C SER A 56 -6.51 -3.21 -13.69
N LYS A 57 -6.64 -3.54 -14.98
CA LYS A 57 -6.77 -2.51 -16.03
C LYS A 57 -7.99 -1.63 -15.82
N ASN A 58 -9.12 -2.19 -15.40
CA ASN A 58 -10.35 -1.43 -15.15
C ASN A 58 -10.13 -0.37 -14.04
N LEU A 59 -9.41 -0.72 -12.97
CA LEU A 59 -9.06 0.25 -11.92
C LEU A 59 -8.12 1.32 -12.43
N GLN A 60 -7.13 0.96 -13.26
CA GLN A 60 -6.21 1.92 -13.86
C GLN A 60 -6.93 2.88 -14.82
N GLU A 61 -7.83 2.38 -15.65
CA GLU A 61 -8.66 3.19 -16.56
C GLU A 61 -9.60 4.12 -15.79
N GLY A 62 -10.29 3.61 -14.76
CA GLY A 62 -11.15 4.41 -13.88
C GLY A 62 -10.38 5.53 -13.17
N ALA A 63 -9.17 5.25 -12.71
CA ALA A 63 -8.27 6.24 -12.11
C ALA A 63 -7.52 7.10 -13.14
N LYS A 64 -7.70 6.85 -14.45
CA LYS A 64 -7.01 7.53 -15.56
C LYS A 64 -5.47 7.50 -15.43
N VAL A 65 -4.92 6.37 -15.00
CA VAL A 65 -3.48 6.17 -14.81
C VAL A 65 -2.98 4.97 -15.59
N ASN A 66 -1.67 4.87 -15.80
CA ASN A 66 -1.06 3.75 -16.50
C ASN A 66 -0.16 2.95 -15.56
N GLY A 67 -0.61 1.75 -15.23
CA GLY A 67 0.10 0.78 -14.42
C GLY A 67 -0.20 0.85 -12.92
N PRO A 68 0.20 -0.19 -12.16
CA PRO A 68 -0.06 -0.31 -10.74
C PRO A 68 0.75 0.68 -9.91
N MET A 69 0.33 0.90 -8.70
CA MET A 69 1.03 1.66 -7.67
C MET A 69 1.63 0.69 -6.66
N ILE A 70 2.89 0.91 -6.29
CA ILE A 70 3.58 0.09 -5.29
C ILE A 70 4.04 0.93 -4.11
N GLY A 71 3.96 0.31 -2.92
CA GLY A 71 4.52 0.85 -1.68
C GLY A 71 5.30 -0.22 -0.93
N LYS A 72 6.24 0.18 -0.09
CA LYS A 72 7.01 -0.73 0.74
C LYS A 72 6.33 -0.93 2.09
N ILE A 73 6.22 -2.17 2.52
CA ILE A 73 5.74 -2.55 3.84
C ILE A 73 6.92 -2.51 4.82
N ILE A 74 6.78 -1.69 5.85
CA ILE A 74 7.78 -1.52 6.91
C ILE A 74 7.51 -2.56 8.01
N ASP A 75 8.54 -3.22 8.51
CA ASP A 75 8.44 -4.31 9.48
C ASP A 75 7.54 -3.98 10.69
N GLU A 76 7.75 -2.81 11.28
CA GLU A 76 6.98 -2.37 12.45
C GLU A 76 5.51 -2.00 12.17
N THR A 77 5.10 -1.98 10.89
CA THR A 77 3.70 -1.74 10.48
C THR A 77 2.95 -3.02 10.14
N VAL A 78 3.58 -4.17 10.29
CA VAL A 78 2.95 -5.49 10.12
C VAL A 78 2.37 -5.94 11.46
N LEU A 79 1.06 -6.16 11.47
CA LEU A 79 0.31 -6.58 12.65
C LEU A 79 -0.23 -7.99 12.43
N MET A 80 0.23 -8.94 13.23
CA MET A 80 -0.18 -10.35 13.12
C MET A 80 -1.43 -10.58 13.96
N ASN A 81 -2.57 -10.80 13.33
CA ASN A 81 -3.86 -11.16 13.93
C ASN A 81 -4.17 -10.41 15.25
N PRO A 82 -4.11 -9.07 15.26
CA PRO A 82 -4.30 -8.31 16.50
C PRO A 82 -5.78 -8.29 16.88
N LEU A 83 -6.07 -8.33 18.19
CA LEU A 83 -7.44 -8.13 18.69
C LEU A 83 -7.92 -6.68 18.55
N LYS A 84 -7.00 -5.73 18.52
CA LYS A 84 -7.26 -4.31 18.38
C LYS A 84 -6.12 -3.62 17.65
N VAL A 85 -6.43 -2.66 16.82
CA VAL A 85 -5.49 -1.76 16.17
C VAL A 85 -5.60 -0.38 16.79
N ASP A 86 -4.47 0.21 17.17
CA ASP A 86 -4.42 1.59 17.65
C ASP A 86 -4.49 2.55 16.46
N TYR A 87 -5.69 3.10 16.25
CA TYR A 87 -5.97 4.01 15.14
C TYR A 87 -5.10 5.28 15.15
N SER A 88 -4.64 5.73 16.32
CA SER A 88 -3.78 6.92 16.42
C SER A 88 -2.44 6.76 15.69
N LYS A 89 -2.05 5.52 15.40
CA LYS A 89 -0.81 5.21 14.66
C LYS A 89 -0.96 5.28 13.14
N VAL A 90 -2.18 5.36 12.64
CA VAL A 90 -2.50 5.40 11.20
C VAL A 90 -3.61 6.42 10.95
N PRO A 91 -3.30 7.73 11.08
CA PRO A 91 -4.28 8.79 10.94
C PRO A 91 -4.93 8.79 9.55
N ASP A 92 -6.20 9.15 9.48
CA ASP A 92 -7.01 9.23 8.25
C ASP A 92 -6.94 7.97 7.38
N CYS A 93 -6.85 6.79 8.00
CA CYS A 93 -6.75 5.56 7.24
C CYS A 93 -8.06 5.13 6.61
N ILE A 94 -7.94 4.51 5.44
CA ILE A 94 -8.98 3.76 4.75
C ILE A 94 -8.65 2.27 4.93
N LEU A 95 -9.67 1.44 5.17
CA LEU A 95 -9.51 -0.01 5.25
C LEU A 95 -9.75 -0.61 3.87
N GLU A 96 -8.80 -1.39 3.41
CA GLU A 96 -8.90 -2.18 2.18
C GLU A 96 -8.74 -3.67 2.51
N CYS A 97 -9.64 -4.50 1.97
CA CYS A 97 -9.54 -5.95 2.10
C CYS A 97 -8.57 -6.48 1.07
N GLU A 98 -7.60 -7.27 1.52
CA GLU A 98 -6.47 -7.69 0.72
C GLU A 98 -6.13 -9.18 0.90
N PHE A 99 -5.37 -9.71 -0.03
CA PHE A 99 -4.66 -10.97 0.12
C PHE A 99 -3.18 -10.68 0.35
N CYS A 100 -2.62 -11.28 1.39
CA CYS A 100 -1.18 -11.22 1.62
C CYS A 100 -0.53 -12.53 1.17
N LEU A 101 0.45 -12.43 0.29
CA LEU A 101 1.29 -13.56 -0.15
C LEU A 101 2.63 -13.49 0.56
N LYS A 102 2.95 -14.50 1.35
CA LYS A 102 4.24 -14.64 2.02
C LYS A 102 5.09 -15.65 1.25
N PHE A 103 6.12 -15.18 0.58
CA PHE A 103 7.07 -16.03 -0.12
C PHE A 103 7.94 -16.80 0.89
N LEU A 104 8.08 -18.10 0.66
CA LEU A 104 8.82 -19.00 1.55
C LEU A 104 10.33 -19.00 1.26
N GLU A 105 10.71 -18.54 0.06
CA GLU A 105 12.09 -18.41 -0.39
C GLU A 105 12.25 -17.22 -1.33
N ASP A 106 13.48 -16.76 -1.52
CA ASP A 106 13.78 -15.72 -2.49
C ASP A 106 13.46 -16.21 -3.91
N THR A 107 12.39 -15.71 -4.47
CA THR A 107 11.91 -16.12 -5.79
C THR A 107 12.35 -15.11 -6.84
N LYS A 108 13.11 -15.56 -7.84
CA LYS A 108 13.31 -14.74 -9.05
C LYS A 108 12.03 -14.81 -9.88
N MET A 109 11.27 -13.73 -9.88
CA MET A 109 10.10 -13.59 -10.74
C MET A 109 10.56 -13.52 -12.20
N ILE A 110 10.23 -14.54 -12.98
CA ILE A 110 10.44 -14.54 -14.43
C ILE A 110 9.11 -14.09 -15.06
N PRO A 111 9.06 -12.96 -15.78
CA PRO A 111 7.84 -12.52 -16.45
C PRO A 111 7.28 -13.62 -17.35
N GLY A 112 5.97 -13.91 -17.22
CA GLY A 112 5.27 -14.92 -18.01
C GLY A 112 5.47 -16.37 -17.54
N ALA A 113 6.22 -16.63 -16.47
CA ALA A 113 6.30 -17.97 -15.89
C ALA A 113 5.06 -18.24 -15.02
N GLU A 114 4.50 -19.45 -15.15
CA GLU A 114 3.49 -19.92 -14.20
C GLU A 114 4.13 -20.12 -12.82
N HIS A 115 3.62 -19.40 -11.82
CA HIS A 115 4.08 -19.55 -10.45
C HIS A 115 3.32 -20.70 -9.80
N LYS A 116 4.04 -21.75 -9.43
CA LYS A 116 3.46 -22.88 -8.70
C LYS A 116 3.06 -22.43 -7.29
N THR A 117 1.89 -22.86 -6.86
CA THR A 117 1.30 -22.54 -5.54
C THR A 117 2.15 -23.00 -4.34
N GLY A 118 3.23 -23.74 -4.56
CA GLY A 118 4.09 -24.25 -3.48
C GLY A 118 5.12 -23.26 -2.91
N ASN A 119 5.33 -22.10 -3.53
CA ASN A 119 6.39 -21.18 -3.14
C ASN A 119 5.93 -20.03 -2.24
N TYR A 120 4.65 -19.99 -1.87
CA TYR A 120 4.11 -18.97 -0.99
C TYR A 120 2.95 -19.49 -0.14
N GLU A 121 2.75 -18.86 0.99
CA GLU A 121 1.55 -18.96 1.82
C GLU A 121 0.66 -17.76 1.54
N ALA A 122 -0.66 -17.97 1.51
CA ALA A 122 -1.63 -16.89 1.35
C ALA A 122 -2.38 -16.65 2.66
N TYR A 123 -2.69 -15.39 2.92
CA TYR A 123 -3.40 -14.95 4.11
C TYR A 123 -4.49 -13.95 3.73
N ILE A 124 -5.56 -13.93 4.51
CA ILE A 124 -6.49 -12.80 4.49
C ILE A 124 -5.80 -11.62 5.17
N ALA A 125 -5.92 -10.43 4.61
CA ALA A 125 -5.31 -9.24 5.19
C ALA A 125 -6.26 -8.03 5.11
N LEU A 126 -5.97 -7.02 5.95
CA LEU A 126 -6.54 -5.69 5.86
C LEU A 126 -5.40 -4.70 5.72
N GLU A 127 -5.42 -3.90 4.69
CA GLU A 127 -4.51 -2.76 4.59
C GLU A 127 -5.17 -1.53 5.23
N LEU A 128 -4.41 -0.86 6.08
CA LEU A 128 -4.74 0.46 6.60
C LEU A 128 -3.98 1.47 5.72
N VAL A 129 -4.61 1.88 4.64
CA VAL A 129 -4.03 2.90 3.75
C VAL A 129 -4.05 4.24 4.45
N SER A 130 -2.90 4.84 4.65
CA SER A 130 -2.75 6.12 5.35
C SER A 130 -1.75 7.00 4.60
N THR A 131 -2.21 8.14 4.14
CA THR A 131 -1.38 9.16 3.49
C THR A 131 -0.76 10.10 4.53
N ARG A 132 0.42 10.65 4.23
CA ARG A 132 1.08 11.69 5.03
C ARG A 132 0.76 13.09 4.53
N VAL A 133 -0.01 13.20 3.45
CA VAL A 133 -0.35 14.50 2.85
C VAL A 133 -1.81 14.85 3.10
N HIS A 134 -2.02 16.04 3.64
CA HIS A 134 -3.34 16.57 3.97
C HIS A 134 -4.25 16.63 2.74
N SER A 135 -5.55 16.34 2.92
CA SER A 135 -6.55 16.31 1.84
C SER A 135 -6.65 17.62 1.05
N GLU A 136 -6.46 18.77 1.72
CA GLU A 136 -6.45 20.08 1.06
C GLU A 136 -5.37 20.21 -0.01
N SER A 137 -4.20 19.57 0.16
CA SER A 137 -3.12 19.58 -0.84
C SER A 137 -3.42 18.67 -2.05
N LYS A 138 -4.47 17.87 -1.97
CA LYS A 138 -4.82 16.87 -2.98
C LYS A 138 -6.11 17.19 -3.75
N LYS A 139 -6.96 18.08 -3.23
CA LYS A 139 -8.33 18.29 -3.73
C LYS A 139 -8.42 18.70 -5.21
N ASP A 140 -7.45 19.45 -5.71
CA ASP A 140 -7.44 19.99 -7.08
C ASP A 140 -6.43 19.27 -8.00
N LEU A 141 -5.86 18.13 -7.54
CA LEU A 141 -4.91 17.37 -8.35
C LEU A 141 -5.63 16.57 -9.42
N ASP A 142 -5.10 16.63 -10.65
CA ASP A 142 -5.49 15.68 -11.67
C ASP A 142 -5.03 14.24 -11.32
N PRO A 143 -5.59 13.21 -11.98
CA PRO A 143 -5.28 11.82 -11.65
C PRO A 143 -3.79 11.47 -11.73
N ILE A 144 -3.04 12.06 -12.66
CA ILE A 144 -1.61 11.78 -12.84
C ILE A 144 -0.80 12.35 -11.67
N ASN A 145 -1.05 13.62 -11.32
CA ASN A 145 -0.39 14.26 -10.19
C ASN A 145 -0.77 13.59 -8.87
N MET A 146 -2.03 13.17 -8.70
CA MET A 146 -2.46 12.37 -7.55
C MET A 146 -1.70 11.05 -7.45
N MET A 147 -1.58 10.32 -8.57
CA MET A 147 -0.83 9.06 -8.62
C MET A 147 0.65 9.27 -8.30
N ASN A 148 1.26 10.30 -8.89
CA ASN A 148 2.66 10.64 -8.64
C ASN A 148 2.90 10.96 -7.16
N LEU A 149 2.03 11.75 -6.55
CA LEU A 149 2.12 12.07 -5.13
C LEU A 149 1.96 10.83 -4.25
N ASN A 150 0.98 9.98 -4.55
CA ASN A 150 0.76 8.74 -3.80
C ASN A 150 1.98 7.80 -3.89
N ILE A 151 2.61 7.66 -5.06
CA ILE A 151 3.86 6.88 -5.21
C ILE A 151 4.97 7.47 -4.33
N ALA A 152 5.16 8.80 -4.39
CA ALA A 152 6.18 9.49 -3.59
C ALA A 152 5.95 9.28 -2.08
N ASP A 153 4.67 9.25 -1.67
CA ASP A 153 4.22 8.97 -0.30
C ASP A 153 4.12 7.46 -0.01
N ASN A 154 5.05 6.69 -0.57
CA ASN A 154 5.17 5.24 -0.36
C ASN A 154 3.87 4.46 -0.67
N GLY A 155 3.10 4.88 -1.67
CA GLY A 155 1.84 4.24 -2.05
C GLY A 155 0.73 4.38 -1.01
N GLY A 156 0.84 5.32 -0.07
CA GLY A 156 -0.10 5.42 1.05
C GLY A 156 -0.01 4.27 2.05
N ALA A 157 1.07 3.50 2.04
CA ALA A 157 1.24 2.38 2.97
C ALA A 157 1.28 2.88 4.43
N GLY A 158 0.27 2.54 5.20
CA GLY A 158 0.16 2.85 6.63
C GLY A 158 0.51 1.63 7.48
N ALA A 159 -0.36 0.63 7.53
CA ALA A 159 -0.12 -0.64 8.22
C ALA A 159 -0.83 -1.78 7.50
N ILE A 160 -0.41 -3.01 7.76
CA ILE A 160 -1.10 -4.21 7.29
C ILE A 160 -1.42 -5.12 8.47
N VAL A 161 -2.68 -5.53 8.56
CA VAL A 161 -3.16 -6.55 9.49
C VAL A 161 -3.21 -7.86 8.74
N ILE A 162 -2.43 -8.85 9.18
CA ILE A 162 -2.42 -10.19 8.62
C ILE A 162 -3.28 -11.08 9.50
N GLY A 163 -4.34 -11.62 8.93
CA GLY A 163 -5.27 -12.53 9.56
C GLY A 163 -4.91 -14.00 9.34
N ASP A 164 -5.94 -14.83 9.17
CA ASP A 164 -5.77 -16.27 9.05
C ASP A 164 -5.17 -16.70 7.72
N GLN A 165 -4.39 -17.77 7.77
CA GLN A 165 -3.86 -18.41 6.56
C GLN A 165 -4.98 -19.09 5.76
N ILE A 166 -4.98 -18.85 4.46
CA ILE A 166 -5.85 -19.54 3.51
C ILE A 166 -5.28 -20.94 3.27
N LYS A 167 -5.99 -21.95 3.77
CA LYS A 167 -5.58 -23.37 3.63
C LYS A 167 -6.06 -23.95 2.30
N ASN A 168 -5.33 -24.96 1.80
CA ASN A 168 -5.65 -25.68 0.56
C ASN A 168 -5.81 -24.76 -0.65
N LEU A 169 -4.90 -23.81 -0.79
CA LEU A 169 -4.92 -22.81 -1.87
C LEU A 169 -4.96 -23.46 -3.28
N ASP A 170 -4.36 -24.65 -3.41
CA ASP A 170 -4.36 -25.47 -4.60
C ASP A 170 -5.78 -25.98 -5.04
N LYS A 171 -6.73 -25.95 -4.10
CA LYS A 171 -8.13 -26.34 -4.34
C LYS A 171 -9.08 -25.17 -4.53
N ILE A 172 -8.58 -23.95 -4.39
CA ILE A 172 -9.39 -22.72 -4.50
C ILE A 172 -9.25 -22.19 -5.91
N ASN A 173 -10.38 -21.93 -6.56
CA ASN A 173 -10.39 -21.20 -7.82
C ASN A 173 -10.26 -19.70 -7.53
N LEU A 174 -9.06 -19.16 -7.72
CA LEU A 174 -8.76 -17.74 -7.47
C LEU A 174 -9.50 -16.79 -8.40
N ASP A 175 -9.91 -17.24 -9.60
CA ASP A 175 -10.64 -16.42 -10.58
C ASP A 175 -12.11 -16.19 -10.17
N SER A 176 -12.62 -16.96 -9.21
CA SER A 176 -14.01 -16.90 -8.74
C SER A 176 -14.14 -16.84 -7.22
N ILE A 177 -13.09 -16.37 -6.54
CA ILE A 177 -13.13 -16.25 -5.09
C ILE A 177 -14.13 -15.15 -4.68
N GLN A 178 -15.02 -15.48 -3.74
CA GLN A 178 -15.97 -14.52 -3.16
C GLN A 178 -15.39 -13.99 -1.85
N VAL A 179 -15.53 -12.69 -1.62
CA VAL A 179 -15.11 -12.01 -0.41
C VAL A 179 -16.33 -11.38 0.26
N GLU A 180 -16.53 -11.72 1.51
CA GLU A 180 -17.57 -11.14 2.36
C GLU A 180 -16.93 -10.29 3.45
N ILE A 181 -17.43 -9.08 3.61
CA ILE A 181 -17.00 -8.15 4.66
C ILE A 181 -18.15 -7.99 5.65
N ASN A 182 -17.91 -8.33 6.92
CA ASN A 182 -18.82 -8.03 8.00
C ASN A 182 -18.32 -6.85 8.82
N LEU A 183 -18.98 -5.71 8.69
CA LEU A 183 -18.67 -4.51 9.45
C LEU A 183 -19.78 -4.25 10.49
N ASN A 184 -19.47 -4.45 11.78
CA ASN A 184 -20.43 -4.24 12.88
C ASN A 184 -21.76 -5.00 12.73
N GLY A 185 -21.70 -6.22 12.18
CA GLY A 185 -22.87 -7.07 11.94
C GLY A 185 -23.58 -6.83 10.59
N ASN A 186 -23.13 -5.84 9.82
CA ASN A 186 -23.62 -5.62 8.46
C ASN A 186 -22.68 -6.30 7.46
N VAL A 187 -23.24 -7.16 6.63
CA VAL A 187 -22.52 -7.88 5.58
C VAL A 187 -22.58 -7.06 4.30
N THR A 188 -21.44 -6.94 3.63
CA THR A 188 -21.27 -6.30 2.32
C THR A 188 -20.49 -7.24 1.43
N GLU A 189 -20.96 -7.46 0.20
CA GLU A 189 -20.28 -8.23 -0.84
C GLU A 189 -19.41 -7.33 -1.73
#